data_2a25f6cd00cd20765a470966bb71f8b1
#
_entry.id   2a25f6cd00cd20765a470966bb71f8b1
#
_cell.length_a   1.000
_cell.length_b   1.000
_cell.length_c   1.000
_cell.angle_alpha   90.00
_cell.angle_beta   90.00
_cell.angle_gamma   90.00
#
_symmetry.space_group_name_H-M   'P 1'
#
loop_
_entity.id
_entity.type
_entity.pdbx_description
1 polymer ?
#
loop_
_entity_poly.entity_id
_entity_poly.type
_entity_poly.pdbx_seq_one_letter_code
_entity_poly.pdbx_strand_id
1 'polypeptide(L)'
;MKLIKTAVIVLALVAAGYAQTEDLGMSAFANEKSDIKVAVDVSLVDQNIDSPYLMIVAYMAAGKQNLNLVVARDGVVMVYKGQEYKMPSYEELRKNYRGEIRDVNLYRHLGKEGIISSWMRFYDFPQVADFFPPLTTNSPLSVDEASMYNMTGFRTKCYFKNPGFKRGDTFVIRVAAKNKPELKGEVTITLK
;
A
#
# COMPACT_ATOMS: atom_id res chain seq x y z
N MET A 1 23.43 -48.12 30.48
CA MET A 1 23.60 -46.65 30.46
C MET A 1 22.97 -46.09 29.19
N LYS A 2 21.76 -45.53 29.30
CA LYS A 2 21.05 -44.94 28.16
C LYS A 2 21.35 -43.44 28.15
N LEU A 3 22.05 -42.96 27.13
CA LEU A 3 22.29 -41.55 26.87
C LEU A 3 20.99 -40.93 26.34
N ILE A 4 20.37 -40.08 27.12
CA ILE A 4 19.24 -39.24 26.73
C ILE A 4 19.85 -38.04 25.95
N LYS A 5 19.64 -38.01 24.63
CA LYS A 5 19.97 -36.85 23.80
C LYS A 5 18.86 -35.82 23.99
N THR A 6 19.13 -34.81 24.80
CA THR A 6 18.27 -33.63 24.94
C THR A 6 18.41 -32.77 23.71
N ALA A 7 17.43 -32.80 22.83
CA ALA A 7 17.35 -31.87 21.70
C ALA A 7 16.87 -30.51 22.24
N VAL A 8 17.77 -29.55 22.31
CA VAL A 8 17.43 -28.15 22.56
C VAL A 8 16.85 -27.57 21.28
N ILE A 9 15.53 -27.44 21.23
CA ILE A 9 14.84 -26.68 20.16
C ILE A 9 15.05 -25.20 20.50
N VAL A 10 16.01 -24.56 19.86
CA VAL A 10 16.14 -23.10 19.87
C VAL A 10 15.00 -22.55 19.01
N LEU A 11 13.91 -22.16 19.67
CA LEU A 11 12.85 -21.38 19.04
C LEU A 11 13.40 -19.98 18.81
N ALA A 12 13.95 -19.74 17.62
CA ALA A 12 14.32 -18.39 17.18
C ALA A 12 13.00 -17.61 17.01
N LEU A 13 12.61 -16.90 18.06
CA LEU A 13 11.63 -15.82 17.97
C LEU A 13 12.26 -14.74 17.08
N VAL A 14 11.99 -14.83 15.79
CA VAL A 14 12.15 -13.69 14.90
C VAL A 14 11.07 -12.70 15.37
N ALA A 15 11.45 -11.82 16.28
CA ALA A 15 10.71 -10.60 16.54
C ALA A 15 10.83 -9.75 15.26
N ALA A 16 10.01 -10.06 14.27
CA ALA A 16 9.71 -9.12 13.22
C ALA A 16 9.20 -7.88 13.94
N GLY A 17 10.04 -6.85 13.99
CA GLY A 17 9.63 -5.54 14.49
C GLY A 17 8.46 -5.10 13.62
N TYR A 18 7.26 -5.39 14.08
CA TYR A 18 6.04 -4.90 13.45
C TYR A 18 6.14 -3.38 13.47
N ALA A 19 6.44 -2.82 12.33
CA ALA A 19 6.37 -1.39 12.14
C ALA A 19 4.97 -0.98 12.64
N GLN A 20 4.95 -0.17 13.70
CA GLN A 20 3.72 0.13 14.41
C GLN A 20 2.79 0.94 13.48
N THR A 21 1.78 0.27 12.94
CA THR A 21 0.72 0.91 12.18
C THR A 21 -0.22 1.62 13.14
N GLU A 22 -0.59 2.84 12.79
CA GLU A 22 -1.60 3.64 13.46
C GLU A 22 -2.91 3.58 12.66
N ASP A 23 -4.01 3.23 13.33
CA ASP A 23 -5.37 3.34 12.77
C ASP A 23 -5.84 4.79 12.97
N LEU A 24 -5.92 5.54 11.89
CA LEU A 24 -6.35 6.95 11.90
C LEU A 24 -7.87 7.11 11.97
N GLY A 25 -8.61 6.01 11.96
CA GLY A 25 -10.05 5.99 11.84
C GLY A 25 -10.52 6.05 10.38
N MET A 26 -11.83 5.86 10.17
CA MET A 26 -12.50 5.96 8.86
C MET A 26 -11.81 5.16 7.74
N SER A 27 -11.25 3.98 8.06
CA SER A 27 -10.54 3.10 7.11
C SER A 27 -9.22 3.69 6.57
N ALA A 28 -8.59 4.60 7.32
CA ALA A 28 -7.25 5.12 7.04
C ALA A 28 -6.24 4.55 8.03
N PHE A 29 -5.09 4.13 7.53
CA PHE A 29 -4.00 3.53 8.30
C PHE A 29 -2.68 4.13 7.88
N ALA A 30 -1.74 4.25 8.82
CA ALA A 30 -0.45 4.85 8.50
C ALA A 30 0.70 4.27 9.32
N ASN A 31 1.91 4.38 8.78
CA ASN A 31 3.15 4.04 9.45
C ASN A 31 4.24 5.06 9.13
N GLU A 32 4.68 5.80 10.16
CA GLU A 32 5.78 6.78 10.07
C GLU A 32 7.13 6.24 10.49
N LYS A 33 7.22 5.07 11.07
CA LYS A 33 8.46 4.54 11.65
C LYS A 33 9.35 3.82 10.65
N SER A 34 8.85 3.59 9.44
CA SER A 34 9.58 2.94 8.35
C SER A 34 10.48 3.92 7.57
N ASP A 35 11.43 3.40 6.81
CA ASP A 35 12.27 4.19 5.91
C ASP A 35 11.46 4.87 4.81
N ILE A 36 10.39 4.22 4.34
CA ILE A 36 9.35 4.80 3.52
C ILE A 36 8.12 4.95 4.40
N LYS A 37 7.67 6.18 4.60
CA LYS A 37 6.42 6.48 5.26
C LYS A 37 5.27 6.09 4.34
N VAL A 38 4.32 5.34 4.86
CA VAL A 38 3.18 4.87 4.07
C VAL A 38 1.89 5.16 4.83
N ALA A 39 0.96 5.83 4.17
CA ALA A 39 -0.41 5.90 4.64
C ALA A 39 -1.35 5.41 3.54
N VAL A 40 -2.44 4.76 3.93
CA VAL A 40 -3.41 4.19 3.00
C VAL A 40 -4.84 4.50 3.40
N ASP A 41 -5.68 4.73 2.42
CA ASP A 41 -7.13 4.79 2.55
C ASP A 41 -7.74 3.55 1.89
N VAL A 42 -8.39 2.72 2.68
CA VAL A 42 -9.07 1.49 2.25
C VAL A 42 -10.59 1.60 2.34
N SER A 43 -11.11 2.81 2.47
CA SER A 43 -12.56 3.04 2.61
C SER A 43 -13.38 2.45 1.45
N LEU A 44 -12.80 2.44 0.25
CA LEU A 44 -13.45 1.83 -0.91
C LEU A 44 -13.46 0.30 -0.81
N VAL A 45 -12.42 -0.31 -0.24
CA VAL A 45 -12.35 -1.76 -0.01
C VAL A 45 -13.43 -2.17 0.99
N ASP A 46 -13.58 -1.42 2.10
CA ASP A 46 -14.61 -1.69 3.12
C ASP A 46 -16.04 -1.61 2.54
N GLN A 47 -16.25 -0.75 1.54
CA GLN A 47 -17.57 -0.62 0.88
C GLN A 47 -17.82 -1.64 -0.22
N ASN A 48 -16.78 -2.10 -0.91
CA ASN A 48 -16.84 -2.98 -2.07
C ASN A 48 -15.98 -4.22 -1.91
N ILE A 49 -16.08 -4.87 -0.75
CA ILE A 49 -15.23 -6.00 -0.38
C ILE A 49 -15.33 -7.18 -1.37
N ASP A 50 -16.47 -7.32 -2.05
CA ASP A 50 -16.71 -8.38 -3.05
C ASP A 50 -16.25 -8.00 -4.47
N SER A 51 -15.66 -6.82 -4.66
CA SER A 51 -15.16 -6.40 -5.98
C SER A 51 -14.03 -7.33 -6.44
N PRO A 52 -13.95 -7.72 -7.73
CA PRO A 52 -12.88 -8.58 -8.23
C PRO A 52 -11.49 -7.93 -8.17
N TYR A 53 -11.45 -6.60 -8.17
CA TYR A 53 -10.25 -5.80 -7.91
C TYR A 53 -10.55 -4.78 -6.83
N LEU A 54 -9.57 -4.55 -5.98
CA LEU A 54 -9.63 -3.64 -4.85
C LEU A 54 -8.80 -2.41 -5.15
N MET A 55 -9.39 -1.21 -5.02
CA MET A 55 -8.66 0.05 -5.12
C MET A 55 -8.32 0.55 -3.72
N ILE A 56 -7.05 0.80 -3.51
CA ILE A 56 -6.48 1.43 -2.30
C ILE A 56 -5.81 2.72 -2.74
N VAL A 57 -6.03 3.82 -2.03
CA VAL A 57 -5.26 5.05 -2.25
C VAL A 57 -4.11 5.10 -1.26
N ALA A 58 -2.89 5.17 -1.77
CA ALA A 58 -1.69 5.17 -0.98
C ALA A 58 -0.95 6.52 -1.09
N TYR A 59 -0.40 6.97 0.02
CA TYR A 59 0.46 8.13 0.18
C TYR A 59 1.82 7.64 0.64
N MET A 60 2.87 8.04 -0.04
CA MET A 60 4.23 7.57 0.22
C MET A 60 5.19 8.76 0.27
N ALA A 61 6.06 8.78 1.27
CA ALA A 61 7.11 9.78 1.41
C ALA A 61 8.38 9.16 1.98
N ALA A 62 9.53 9.80 1.71
CA ALA A 62 10.80 9.35 2.27
C ALA A 62 10.82 9.58 3.80
N GLY A 63 11.23 8.58 4.55
CA GLY A 63 11.24 8.62 6.02
C GLY A 63 12.34 9.48 6.63
N LYS A 64 13.33 9.87 5.82
CA LYS A 64 14.50 10.68 6.26
C LYS A 64 14.77 11.79 5.26
N GLN A 65 15.34 12.89 5.76
CA GLN A 65 15.83 13.97 4.91
C GLN A 65 16.99 13.50 4.02
N ASN A 66 17.16 14.17 2.89
CA ASN A 66 18.22 13.90 1.91
C ASN A 66 18.15 12.50 1.26
N LEU A 67 17.01 11.82 1.36
CA LEU A 67 16.77 10.61 0.62
C LEU A 67 16.02 10.91 -0.68
N ASN A 68 16.60 10.45 -1.80
CA ASN A 68 15.91 10.36 -3.07
C ASN A 68 15.57 8.89 -3.32
N LEU A 69 14.29 8.58 -3.30
CA LEU A 69 13.78 7.23 -3.48
C LEU A 69 12.85 7.18 -4.70
N VAL A 70 12.96 6.09 -5.42
CA VAL A 70 12.07 5.77 -6.54
C VAL A 70 11.28 4.53 -6.17
N VAL A 71 9.97 4.60 -6.27
CA VAL A 71 9.08 3.45 -6.08
C VAL A 71 8.52 3.06 -7.44
N ALA A 72 8.76 1.82 -7.83
CA ALA A 72 8.13 1.25 -9.01
C ALA A 72 6.79 0.62 -8.62
N ARG A 73 5.87 0.51 -9.58
CA ARG A 73 4.56 -0.12 -9.38
C ARG A 73 4.69 -1.55 -8.84
N ASP A 74 5.63 -2.32 -9.36
CA ASP A 74 5.92 -3.70 -8.92
C ASP A 74 6.63 -3.78 -7.56
N GLY A 75 7.15 -2.65 -7.06
CA GLY A 75 7.70 -2.50 -5.70
C GLY A 75 6.63 -2.32 -4.62
N VAL A 76 5.35 -2.18 -5.01
CA VAL A 76 4.22 -2.10 -4.08
C VAL A 76 3.45 -3.41 -4.13
N VAL A 77 3.42 -4.13 -3.02
CA VAL A 77 2.77 -5.45 -2.92
C VAL A 77 1.79 -5.49 -1.76
N MET A 78 0.73 -6.24 -1.93
CA MET A 78 -0.19 -6.59 -0.86
C MET A 78 0.15 -7.99 -0.36
N VAL A 79 0.29 -8.16 0.96
CA VAL A 79 0.58 -9.45 1.59
C VAL A 79 -0.64 -9.87 2.41
N TYR A 80 -1.21 -11.02 2.08
CA TYR A 80 -2.36 -11.59 2.80
C TYR A 80 -2.15 -13.08 3.02
N LYS A 81 -2.29 -13.53 4.27
CA LYS A 81 -2.06 -14.93 4.68
C LYS A 81 -0.72 -15.51 4.19
N GLY A 82 0.33 -14.67 4.21
CA GLY A 82 1.67 -15.07 3.77
C GLY A 82 1.89 -15.09 2.26
N GLN A 83 0.87 -14.81 1.46
CA GLN A 83 0.97 -14.71 0.00
C GLN A 83 1.10 -13.27 -0.44
N GLU A 84 2.00 -13.01 -1.41
CA GLU A 84 2.17 -11.72 -2.05
C GLU A 84 1.28 -11.58 -3.28
N TYR A 85 0.58 -10.44 -3.35
CA TYR A 85 -0.25 -10.03 -4.48
C TYR A 85 0.36 -8.78 -5.09
N LYS A 86 0.79 -8.88 -6.34
CA LYS A 86 1.31 -7.74 -7.11
C LYS A 86 0.17 -6.95 -7.75
N MET A 87 0.40 -5.69 -7.99
CA MET A 87 -0.51 -4.91 -8.82
C MET A 87 -0.49 -5.45 -10.26
N PRO A 88 -1.65 -5.53 -10.93
CA PRO A 88 -1.71 -5.92 -12.34
C PRO A 88 -1.01 -4.88 -13.22
N SER A 89 -0.70 -5.22 -14.46
CA SER A 89 -0.36 -4.21 -15.45
C SER A 89 -1.58 -3.33 -15.77
N TYR A 90 -1.34 -2.16 -16.33
CA TYR A 90 -2.44 -1.28 -16.76
C TYR A 90 -3.34 -1.97 -17.78
N GLU A 91 -2.74 -2.67 -18.75
CA GLU A 91 -3.45 -3.41 -19.79
C GLU A 91 -4.26 -4.57 -19.21
N GLU A 92 -3.69 -5.29 -18.23
CA GLU A 92 -4.38 -6.38 -17.53
C GLU A 92 -5.60 -5.85 -16.78
N LEU A 93 -5.45 -4.77 -16.01
CA LEU A 93 -6.55 -4.15 -15.29
C LEU A 93 -7.64 -3.70 -16.27
N ARG A 94 -7.26 -2.99 -17.34
CA ARG A 94 -8.17 -2.50 -18.37
C ARG A 94 -8.95 -3.62 -19.07
N LYS A 95 -8.29 -4.75 -19.34
CA LYS A 95 -8.91 -5.91 -19.98
C LYS A 95 -9.90 -6.63 -19.07
N ASN A 96 -9.55 -6.78 -17.78
CA ASN A 96 -10.24 -7.67 -16.86
C ASN A 96 -11.19 -6.94 -15.89
N TYR A 97 -11.06 -5.62 -15.76
CA TYR A 97 -11.83 -4.82 -14.83
C TYR A 97 -12.36 -3.54 -15.48
N ARG A 98 -13.68 -3.36 -15.43
CA ARG A 98 -14.38 -2.19 -15.99
C ARG A 98 -14.96 -1.27 -14.91
N GLY A 99 -14.61 -1.51 -13.65
CA GLY A 99 -15.16 -0.78 -12.51
C GLY A 99 -14.40 0.48 -12.12
N GLU A 100 -13.28 0.80 -12.76
CA GLU A 100 -12.37 1.87 -12.35
C GLU A 100 -13.04 3.26 -12.30
N ILE A 101 -13.86 3.60 -13.29
CA ILE A 101 -14.59 4.89 -13.29
C ILE A 101 -15.53 4.96 -12.09
N ARG A 102 -16.23 3.87 -11.81
CA ARG A 102 -17.13 3.77 -10.65
C ARG A 102 -16.32 3.93 -9.35
N ASP A 103 -15.19 3.26 -9.24
CA ASP A 103 -14.35 3.30 -8.05
C ASP A 103 -13.80 4.71 -7.78
N VAL A 104 -13.30 5.39 -8.82
CA VAL A 104 -12.82 6.78 -8.70
C VAL A 104 -13.95 7.74 -8.32
N ASN A 105 -15.12 7.58 -8.91
CA ASN A 105 -16.27 8.41 -8.59
C ASN A 105 -16.75 8.16 -7.16
N LEU A 106 -16.84 6.90 -6.73
CA LEU A 106 -17.22 6.55 -5.38
C LEU A 106 -16.21 7.07 -4.36
N TYR A 107 -14.91 6.93 -4.64
CA TYR A 107 -13.86 7.45 -3.78
C TYR A 107 -13.96 8.97 -3.56
N ARG A 108 -14.25 9.74 -4.63
CA ARG A 108 -14.46 11.19 -4.53
C ARG A 108 -15.57 11.58 -3.58
N HIS A 109 -16.62 10.77 -3.47
CA HIS A 109 -17.72 11.01 -2.54
C HIS A 109 -17.39 10.62 -1.10
N LEU A 110 -16.37 9.80 -0.86
CA LEU A 110 -15.98 9.39 0.48
C LEU A 110 -15.22 10.48 1.24
N GLY A 111 -14.59 11.43 0.54
CA GLY A 111 -14.13 12.70 1.10
C GLY A 111 -13.06 12.61 2.21
N LYS A 112 -12.25 11.55 2.24
CA LYS A 112 -11.39 11.24 3.40
C LYS A 112 -9.93 11.66 3.27
N GLU A 113 -9.57 12.34 2.19
CA GLU A 113 -8.19 12.83 1.99
C GLU A 113 -7.69 13.71 3.14
N GLY A 114 -8.59 14.44 3.82
CA GLY A 114 -8.27 15.32 4.94
C GLY A 114 -7.67 14.63 6.16
N ILE A 115 -8.01 13.36 6.42
CA ILE A 115 -7.52 12.61 7.58
C ILE A 115 -6.04 12.29 7.40
N ILE A 116 -5.66 11.74 6.26
CA ILE A 116 -4.27 11.41 5.94
C ILE A 116 -3.45 12.69 5.85
N SER A 117 -3.97 13.73 5.18
CA SER A 117 -3.28 15.02 5.07
C SER A 117 -3.04 15.68 6.42
N SER A 118 -3.96 15.57 7.38
CA SER A 118 -3.78 16.11 8.73
C SER A 118 -2.72 15.34 9.53
N TRP A 119 -2.63 14.03 9.33
CA TRP A 119 -1.66 13.18 9.99
C TRP A 119 -0.26 13.34 9.37
N MET A 120 -0.16 13.35 8.04
CA MET A 120 1.08 13.59 7.30
C MET A 120 1.30 15.10 7.03
N ARG A 121 0.88 15.99 7.91
CA ARG A 121 0.90 17.45 7.72
C ARG A 121 2.26 18.08 7.40
N PHE A 122 3.34 17.38 7.72
CA PHE A 122 4.70 17.81 7.42
C PHE A 122 5.21 17.32 6.06
N TYR A 123 4.39 16.55 5.34
CA TYR A 123 4.74 15.98 4.06
C TYR A 123 3.94 16.66 2.96
N ASP A 124 4.60 16.96 1.87
CA ASP A 124 3.97 17.52 0.67
C ASP A 124 3.79 16.41 -0.38
N PHE A 125 2.58 16.33 -0.94
CA PHE A 125 2.21 15.36 -1.97
C PHE A 125 1.77 16.07 -3.26
N PRO A 126 2.67 16.86 -3.90
CA PRO A 126 2.31 17.65 -5.07
C PRO A 126 2.03 16.77 -6.30
N GLN A 127 2.50 15.51 -6.26
CA GLN A 127 2.40 14.62 -7.38
C GLN A 127 1.35 13.54 -7.14
N VAL A 128 0.55 13.30 -8.18
CA VAL A 128 -0.24 12.09 -8.31
C VAL A 128 0.53 11.18 -9.27
N ALA A 129 1.04 10.07 -8.77
CA ALA A 129 1.64 9.06 -9.63
C ALA A 129 0.53 8.19 -10.24
N ASP A 130 0.23 8.39 -11.50
CA ASP A 130 -0.80 7.62 -12.19
C ASP A 130 -0.27 6.26 -12.64
N PHE A 131 -0.09 5.33 -11.71
CA PHE A 131 0.15 3.92 -12.02
C PHE A 131 -1.03 3.33 -12.81
N PHE A 132 -2.23 3.84 -12.54
CA PHE A 132 -3.47 3.49 -13.21
C PHE A 132 -4.20 4.78 -13.61
N PRO A 133 -3.84 5.38 -14.77
CA PRO A 133 -4.50 6.57 -15.27
C PRO A 133 -5.97 6.29 -15.61
N PRO A 134 -6.83 7.31 -15.64
CA PRO A 134 -8.25 7.13 -15.98
C PRO A 134 -8.41 6.47 -17.35
N LEU A 135 -9.28 5.46 -17.43
CA LEU A 135 -9.56 4.70 -18.66
C LEU A 135 -10.26 5.53 -19.76
N THR A 136 -10.69 6.75 -19.44
CA THR A 136 -11.47 7.61 -20.33
C THR A 136 -10.63 8.47 -21.26
N THR A 137 -9.32 8.55 -21.07
CA THR A 137 -8.45 9.37 -21.91
C THR A 137 -7.85 8.55 -23.04
N ASN A 138 -7.85 9.13 -24.24
CA ASN A 138 -7.38 8.44 -25.45
C ASN A 138 -5.89 8.14 -25.47
N SER A 139 -5.13 8.62 -24.48
CA SER A 139 -3.71 8.33 -24.34
C SER A 139 -3.20 8.60 -22.92
N PRO A 140 -3.67 7.85 -21.93
CA PRO A 140 -3.05 7.97 -20.64
C PRO A 140 -1.67 7.30 -20.70
N LEU A 141 -0.65 8.09 -20.44
CA LEU A 141 0.66 7.53 -20.12
C LEU A 141 0.57 7.00 -18.68
N SER A 142 0.47 5.68 -18.52
CA SER A 142 0.72 5.09 -17.21
C SER A 142 2.17 5.35 -16.84
N VAL A 143 2.40 5.79 -15.61
CA VAL A 143 3.75 5.84 -15.07
C VAL A 143 4.00 4.56 -14.30
N ASP A 144 5.14 3.94 -14.53
CA ASP A 144 5.53 2.72 -13.80
C ASP A 144 6.36 3.04 -12.57
N GLU A 145 6.78 4.29 -12.41
CA GLU A 145 7.66 4.74 -11.33
C GLU A 145 7.28 6.14 -10.85
N ALA A 146 7.49 6.38 -9.56
CA ALA A 146 7.34 7.70 -8.94
C ALA A 146 8.51 7.97 -7.99
N SER A 147 8.91 9.23 -7.92
CA SER A 147 10.01 9.66 -7.07
C SER A 147 9.51 10.40 -5.85
N MET A 148 10.22 10.26 -4.75
CA MET A 148 10.05 11.06 -3.54
C MET A 148 11.40 11.56 -3.04
N TYR A 149 11.42 12.78 -2.53
CA TYR A 149 12.64 13.44 -2.06
C TYR A 149 12.35 14.24 -0.80
N ASN A 150 13.19 14.08 0.22
CA ASN A 150 12.99 14.69 1.54
C ASN A 150 11.60 14.37 2.09
N MET A 151 10.83 15.41 2.40
CA MET A 151 9.45 15.32 2.89
C MET A 151 8.43 15.44 1.74
N THR A 152 8.89 15.48 0.48
CA THR A 152 8.01 15.49 -0.68
C THR A 152 7.78 14.07 -1.14
N GLY A 153 6.53 13.67 -1.17
CA GLY A 153 6.09 12.35 -1.57
C GLY A 153 5.16 12.38 -2.77
N PHE A 154 4.45 11.30 -2.96
CA PHE A 154 3.40 11.18 -3.97
C PHE A 154 2.22 10.40 -3.43
N ARG A 155 1.07 10.58 -4.05
CA ARG A 155 -0.11 9.73 -3.86
C ARG A 155 -0.42 8.95 -5.12
N THR A 156 -0.96 7.75 -4.96
CA THR A 156 -1.32 6.90 -6.10
C THR A 156 -2.51 5.99 -5.76
N LYS A 157 -3.18 5.56 -6.81
CA LYS A 157 -4.16 4.46 -6.74
C LYS A 157 -3.42 3.15 -6.93
N CYS A 158 -3.63 2.21 -6.02
CA CYS A 158 -3.12 0.85 -6.10
C CYS A 158 -4.30 -0.08 -6.37
N TYR A 159 -4.21 -0.92 -7.40
CA TYR A 159 -5.19 -1.95 -7.67
C TYR A 159 -4.60 -3.33 -7.40
N PHE A 160 -5.33 -4.15 -6.69
CA PHE A 160 -4.96 -5.54 -6.43
C PHE A 160 -6.12 -6.46 -6.77
N LYS A 161 -5.80 -7.64 -7.33
CA LYS A 161 -6.80 -8.69 -7.46
C LYS A 161 -7.28 -9.10 -6.07
N ASN A 162 -8.58 -9.17 -5.89
CA ASN A 162 -9.18 -9.53 -4.61
C ASN A 162 -8.85 -10.99 -4.24
N PRO A 163 -8.21 -11.23 -3.08
CA PRO A 163 -7.94 -12.59 -2.60
C PRO A 163 -9.17 -13.26 -1.96
N GLY A 164 -10.32 -12.61 -1.95
CA GLY A 164 -11.52 -13.06 -1.26
C GLY A 164 -11.59 -12.60 0.20
N PHE A 165 -11.30 -11.32 0.41
CA PHE A 165 -11.36 -10.72 1.74
C PHE A 165 -12.73 -10.84 2.41
N LYS A 166 -12.69 -10.89 3.74
CA LYS A 166 -13.85 -10.76 4.61
C LYS A 166 -13.63 -9.62 5.60
N ARG A 167 -14.70 -9.10 6.17
CA ARG A 167 -14.62 -8.14 7.28
C ARG A 167 -13.85 -8.76 8.44
N GLY A 168 -12.95 -7.99 9.04
CA GLY A 168 -12.03 -8.45 10.09
C GLY A 168 -10.72 -9.06 9.57
N ASP A 169 -10.58 -9.31 8.27
CA ASP A 169 -9.32 -9.77 7.71
C ASP A 169 -8.23 -8.70 7.82
N THR A 170 -7.01 -9.15 8.08
CA THR A 170 -5.81 -8.30 8.18
C THR A 170 -4.86 -8.61 7.04
N PHE A 171 -4.34 -7.57 6.41
CA PHE A 171 -3.32 -7.65 5.36
C PHE A 171 -2.30 -6.53 5.49
N VAL A 172 -1.21 -6.62 4.76
CA VAL A 172 -0.13 -5.63 4.78
C VAL A 172 0.08 -5.08 3.37
N ILE A 173 0.20 -3.76 3.25
CA ILE A 173 0.77 -3.13 2.06
C ILE A 173 2.25 -2.89 2.35
N ARG A 174 3.10 -3.47 1.52
CA ARG A 174 4.56 -3.33 1.58
C ARG A 174 5.05 -2.55 0.38
N VAL A 175 5.98 -1.63 0.63
CA VAL A 175 6.60 -0.79 -0.39
C VAL A 175 8.11 -0.95 -0.29
N ALA A 176 8.78 -1.13 -1.42
CA ALA A 176 10.23 -1.14 -1.51
C ALA A 176 10.72 -0.11 -2.53
N ALA A 177 11.79 0.60 -2.22
CA ALA A 177 12.39 1.52 -3.18
C ALA A 177 13.17 0.74 -4.26
N LYS A 178 12.96 1.09 -5.53
CA LYS A 178 13.63 0.46 -6.66
C LYS A 178 15.13 0.73 -6.66
N ASN A 179 15.53 1.95 -6.38
CA ASN A 179 16.93 2.39 -6.38
C ASN A 179 17.68 2.08 -5.07
N LYS A 180 16.95 1.67 -4.00
CA LYS A 180 17.48 1.29 -2.69
C LYS A 180 16.58 0.22 -2.07
N PRO A 181 16.67 -1.06 -2.54
CA PRO A 181 15.72 -2.12 -2.16
C PRO A 181 15.72 -2.49 -0.67
N GLU A 182 16.78 -2.13 0.04
CA GLU A 182 16.88 -2.29 1.50
C GLU A 182 15.95 -1.34 2.25
N LEU A 183 15.59 -0.17 1.66
CA LEU A 183 14.69 0.81 2.26
C LEU A 183 13.24 0.46 1.92
N LYS A 184 12.48 0.22 2.98
CA LYS A 184 11.11 -0.30 2.88
C LYS A 184 10.14 0.48 3.77
N GLY A 185 8.90 0.39 3.41
CA GLY A 185 7.77 0.80 4.23
C GLY A 185 6.70 -0.27 4.22
N GLU A 186 5.96 -0.38 5.30
CA GLU A 186 4.80 -1.26 5.37
C GLU A 186 3.73 -0.69 6.29
N VAL A 187 2.49 -1.00 5.99
CA VAL A 187 1.34 -0.64 6.80
C VAL A 187 0.41 -1.83 6.90
N THR A 188 -0.01 -2.16 8.12
CA THR A 188 -0.93 -3.26 8.41
C THR A 188 -2.35 -2.72 8.47
N ILE A 189 -3.27 -3.34 7.75
CA ILE A 189 -4.66 -2.91 7.60
C ILE A 189 -5.57 -4.01 8.14
N THR A 190 -6.58 -3.62 8.93
CA THR A 190 -7.69 -4.52 9.33
C THR A 190 -8.98 -3.97 8.75
N LEU A 191 -9.66 -4.75 7.92
CA LEU A 191 -10.95 -4.38 7.30
C LEU A 191 -12.06 -4.33 8.35
N LYS A 192 -12.95 -3.35 8.25
CA LYS A 192 -14.02 -3.09 9.23
C LYS A 192 -15.39 -3.55 8.76
#